data_044f3dcab63493907bc409305e9afcc8
#
_entry.id   044f3dcab63493907bc409305e9afcc8
#
_cell.length_a   1.000
_cell.length_b   1.000
_cell.length_c   1.000
_cell.angle_alpha   90.00
_cell.angle_beta   90.00
_cell.angle_gamma   90.00
#
_symmetry.space_group_name_H-M   'P 1'
#
loop_
_entity.id
_entity.type
_entity.pdbx_description
1 polymer ?
#
loop_
_entity_poly.entity_id
_entity_poly.type
_entity_poly.pdbx_seq_one_letter_code
_entity_poly.pdbx_strand_id
1 'polypeptide(L)' 'MCLPVPRGEYHGMYIELKRRKGGQLSEYQKWWIERLKEEGYRVVVARGCDEAVQYLIDYLETDEV' A
#
# COMPACT_ATOMS: atom_id res chain seq x y z
N MET A 1 1.99 1.14 6.98
CA MET A 1 1.92 2.60 6.88
C MET A 1 0.70 3.01 6.06
N CYS A 2 -0.02 3.99 6.53
CA CYS A 2 -1.24 4.46 5.86
C CYS A 2 -1.08 5.93 5.48
N LEU A 3 -1.34 6.24 4.21
CA LEU A 3 -1.29 7.61 3.69
C LEU A 3 -2.71 8.01 3.29
N PRO A 4 -3.39 8.87 4.05
CA PRO A 4 -4.78 9.23 3.76
C PRO A 4 -4.89 10.37 2.77
N VAL A 5 -4.27 10.24 1.63
CA VAL A 5 -4.27 11.24 0.56
C VAL A 5 -4.91 10.63 -0.68
N PRO A 6 -6.06 11.14 -1.13
CA PRO A 6 -6.71 10.60 -2.33
C PRO A 6 -5.89 10.85 -3.59
N ARG A 7 -5.81 9.83 -4.44
CA ARG A 7 -5.18 9.97 -5.75
C ARG A 7 -5.87 9.01 -6.72
N GLY A 8 -6.12 9.46 -7.94
CA GLY A 8 -6.84 8.66 -8.91
C GLY A 8 -8.19 8.25 -8.36
N GLU A 9 -8.47 6.96 -8.40
CA GLU A 9 -9.72 6.42 -7.87
C GLU A 9 -9.62 5.95 -6.42
N TYR A 10 -8.46 6.16 -5.78
CA TYR A 10 -8.19 5.65 -4.44
C TYR A 10 -8.41 6.72 -3.38
N HIS A 11 -8.92 6.31 -2.23
CA HIS A 11 -9.12 7.19 -1.08
C HIS A 11 -7.84 7.44 -0.31
N GLY A 12 -6.86 6.57 -0.47
CA GLY A 12 -5.58 6.66 0.20
C GLY A 12 -4.72 5.48 -0.17
N MET A 13 -3.58 5.35 0.48
CA MET A 13 -2.63 4.27 0.21
C MET A 13 -2.21 3.61 1.51
N TYR A 14 -2.09 2.29 1.48
CA TYR A 14 -1.56 1.50 2.59
C TYR A 14 -0.36 0.72 2.12
N ILE A 15 0.75 0.85 2.84
CA ILE A 15 2.00 0.14 2.52
C ILE A 15 2.32 -0.83 3.65
N GLU A 16 2.36 -2.12 3.33
CA GLU A 16 2.79 -3.16 4.25
C GLU A 16 4.25 -3.43 4.00
N LEU A 17 5.09 -3.21 5.03
CA LEU A 17 6.53 -3.42 4.90
C LEU A 17 6.89 -4.85 5.31
N LYS A 18 7.65 -5.53 4.46
CA LYS A 18 8.10 -6.89 4.69
C LYS A 18 9.61 -7.00 4.50
N ARG A 19 10.20 -8.03 5.10
CA ARG A 19 11.61 -8.33 4.89
C ARG A 19 11.85 -8.72 3.44
N ARG A 20 13.04 -8.41 2.93
CA ARG A 20 13.41 -8.81 1.57
C ARG A 20 13.47 -10.32 1.41
N LYS A 21 13.83 -11.04 2.49
CA LYS A 21 13.89 -12.51 2.49
C LYS A 21 12.98 -13.06 3.58
N GLY A 22 12.25 -14.09 3.26
CA GLY A 22 11.48 -14.87 4.24
C GLY A 22 10.23 -14.20 4.78
N GLY A 23 9.97 -12.96 4.42
CA GLY A 23 8.77 -12.27 4.87
C GLY A 23 7.54 -12.79 4.15
N GLN A 24 6.56 -13.28 4.90
CA GLN A 24 5.29 -13.74 4.34
C GLN A 24 4.16 -13.02 5.06
N LEU A 25 3.06 -12.82 4.33
CA LEU A 25 1.87 -12.22 4.91
C LEU A 25 1.14 -13.27 5.74
N SER A 26 0.74 -12.90 6.95
CA SER A 26 -0.12 -13.74 7.77
C SER A 26 -1.55 -13.72 7.20
N GLU A 27 -2.38 -14.66 7.64
CA GLU A 27 -3.79 -14.66 7.22
C GLU A 27 -4.49 -13.37 7.66
N TYR A 28 -4.15 -12.86 8.83
CA TYR A 28 -4.69 -11.60 9.33
C TYR A 28 -4.32 -10.43 8.42
N GLN A 29 -3.07 -10.38 7.98
CA GLN A 29 -2.60 -9.33 7.08
C GLN A 29 -3.27 -9.42 5.71
N LYS A 30 -3.44 -10.63 5.19
CA LYS A 30 -4.13 -10.85 3.91
C LYS A 30 -5.58 -10.36 4.00
N TRP A 31 -6.24 -10.65 5.11
CA TRP A 31 -7.60 -10.20 5.34
C TRP A 31 -7.70 -8.67 5.34
N TRP A 32 -6.77 -8.00 6.03
CA TRP A 32 -6.74 -6.55 6.07
C TRP A 32 -6.50 -5.93 4.69
N ILE A 33 -5.59 -6.53 3.91
CA ILE A 33 -5.27 -6.06 2.58
C ILE A 33 -6.54 -6.10 1.71
N GLU A 34 -7.24 -7.22 1.73
CA GLU A 34 -8.46 -7.35 0.94
C GLU A 34 -9.53 -6.37 1.41
N ARG A 35 -9.66 -6.19 2.71
CA ARG A 35 -10.63 -5.26 3.27
C ARG A 35 -10.33 -3.82 2.84
N LEU A 36 -9.08 -3.42 2.90
CA LEU A 36 -8.69 -2.07 2.49
C LEU A 36 -8.92 -1.83 1.01
N LYS A 37 -8.68 -2.84 0.18
CA LYS A 37 -8.97 -2.74 -1.24
C LYS A 37 -10.48 -2.53 -1.49
N GLU A 38 -11.30 -3.24 -0.76
CA GLU A 38 -12.75 -3.10 -0.86
C GLU A 38 -13.21 -1.69 -0.47
N GLU A 39 -12.50 -1.06 0.44
CA GLU A 39 -12.81 0.30 0.89
C GLU A 39 -12.21 1.37 -0.01
N GLY A 40 -11.57 0.98 -1.11
CA GLY A 40 -11.07 1.94 -2.10
C GLY A 40 -9.65 2.43 -1.86
N TYR A 41 -8.83 1.68 -1.12
CA TYR A 41 -7.45 2.03 -0.87
C TYR A 41 -6.51 1.33 -1.84
N ARG A 42 -5.45 2.03 -2.21
CA ARG A 42 -4.34 1.42 -2.93
C ARG A 42 -3.48 0.69 -1.90
N VAL A 43 -3.36 -0.62 -2.04
CA VAL A 43 -2.59 -1.43 -1.09
C VAL A 43 -1.41 -2.06 -1.81
N VAL A 44 -0.22 -1.87 -1.26
CA VAL A 44 1.01 -2.45 -1.80
C VAL A 44 1.80 -3.13 -0.69
N VAL A 45 2.57 -4.14 -1.06
CA VAL A 45 3.50 -4.81 -0.16
C VAL A 45 4.90 -4.44 -0.65
N ALA A 46 5.64 -3.74 0.18
CA ALA A 46 6.99 -3.28 -0.16
C ALA A 46 8.02 -4.11 0.58
N ARG A 47 9.06 -4.50 -0.12
CA ARG A 47 10.15 -5.26 0.47
C ARG A 47 11.38 -4.36 0.57
N GLY A 48 11.39 -3.57 1.64
CA GLY A 48 12.46 -2.62 1.91
C GLY A 48 12.02 -1.18 1.70
N CYS A 49 12.79 -0.26 2.26
CA CYS A 49 12.45 1.17 2.22
C CYS A 49 12.46 1.75 0.81
N ASP A 50 13.37 1.30 -0.03
CA ASP A 50 13.48 1.81 -1.40
C ASP A 50 12.24 1.47 -2.22
N GLU A 51 11.70 0.26 -2.06
CA GLU A 51 10.44 -0.08 -2.72
C GLU A 51 9.29 0.76 -2.17
N ALA A 52 9.25 0.93 -0.86
CA ALA A 52 8.19 1.72 -0.23
C ALA A 52 8.20 3.16 -0.75
N VAL A 53 9.37 3.76 -0.83
CA VAL A 53 9.53 5.13 -1.33
C VAL A 53 9.08 5.22 -2.79
N GLN A 54 9.43 4.25 -3.60
CA GLN A 54 9.05 4.24 -5.01
C GLN A 54 7.54 4.13 -5.18
N TYR A 55 6.89 3.25 -4.43
CA TYR A 55 5.44 3.14 -4.46
C TYR A 55 4.76 4.44 -4.03
N LEU A 56 5.34 5.10 -3.02
CA LEU A 56 4.81 6.34 -2.51
C LEU A 56 4.90 7.45 -3.56
N ILE A 57 6.04 7.57 -4.23
CA ILE A 57 6.26 8.55 -5.28
C ILE A 57 5.28 8.31 -6.42
N ASP A 58 5.18 7.06 -6.88
CA ASP A 58 4.28 6.71 -7.97
C ASP A 58 2.83 7.06 -7.64
N TYR A 59 2.42 6.78 -6.41
CA TYR A 59 1.07 7.08 -5.97
C TYR A 59 0.80 8.59 -5.95
N LEU A 60 1.74 9.37 -5.42
CA LEU A 60 1.57 10.82 -5.29
C LEU A 60 1.63 11.54 -6.64
N GLU A 61 2.23 10.92 -7.64
CA GLU A 61 2.26 11.47 -9.00
C GLU A 61 0.96 11.21 -9.77
N THR A 62 0.08 10.36 -9.23
CA THR A 62 -1.23 10.12 -9.83
C THR A 62 -2.09 11.36 -9.63
N ASP A 63 -2.88 11.71 -10.64
CA ASP A 63 -3.75 12.88 -10.56
C ASP A 63 -4.77 12.76 -9.44
N GLU A 64 -5.08 13.90 -8.83
CA GLU A 64 -6.13 13.94 -7.81
C GLU A 64 -7.49 13.61 -8.41
N VAL A 65 -8.31 12.98 -7.59
CA VAL A 65 -9.69 12.63 -7.96
C VAL A 65 -10.53 13.88 -8.08
#